data_299d0dbec3dd0b26309a0798902cd69f
#
_entry.id   299d0dbec3dd0b26309a0798902cd69f
#
_cell.length_a   1.000
_cell.length_b   1.000
_cell.length_c   1.000
_cell.angle_alpha   90.00
_cell.angle_beta   90.00
_cell.angle_gamma   90.00
#
_symmetry.space_group_name_H-M   'P 1'
#
loop_
_entity.id
_entity.type
_entity.pdbx_description
1 polymer ?
#
loop_
_entity_poly.entity_id
_entity_poly.type
_entity_poly.pdbx_seq_one_letter_code
_entity_poly.pdbx_strand_id
1 'polypeptide(L)'
;GFPEAQGLDVRNRVELLRGYVDAVMLRDVIERHAVSQPLVLRWMVRQLLGNAGSPFSVNKFHADLKSQGMAVGKETVYSYLDHLEDAFLVRAVPLACDSEARRRVNPRKTYPIDTGLIPIFDRSGKANLGHALETAVLHELERRGAELGYVRTTAGFEVDFLARYPNGRSELIQVCANLDTPETAQREIRALQDAASEYP
;
A
#
# COMPACT_ATOMS: atom_id res chain seq x y z
N GLY A 1 6.59 -0.53 -13.98
CA GLY A 1 7.04 0.85 -14.02
C GLY A 1 6.53 1.58 -15.25
N PHE A 2 6.71 2.89 -15.27
CA PHE A 2 6.40 3.74 -16.41
C PHE A 2 7.63 3.86 -17.31
N PRO A 3 7.70 3.16 -18.46
CA PRO A 3 8.91 3.12 -19.30
C PRO A 3 9.36 4.50 -19.77
N GLU A 4 8.39 5.38 -20.04
CA GLU A 4 8.64 6.75 -20.52
C GLU A 4 9.35 7.63 -19.49
N ALA A 5 9.32 7.25 -18.21
CA ALA A 5 10.02 7.95 -17.15
C ALA A 5 11.53 7.65 -17.11
N GLN A 6 11.98 6.60 -17.84
CA GLN A 6 13.39 6.23 -17.89
C GLN A 6 14.18 7.25 -18.71
N GLY A 7 15.38 7.58 -18.22
CA GLY A 7 16.27 8.53 -18.91
C GLY A 7 15.89 10.00 -18.77
N LEU A 8 14.73 10.33 -18.20
CA LEU A 8 14.36 11.72 -17.93
C LEU A 8 15.15 12.27 -16.73
N ASP A 9 15.46 13.57 -16.79
CA ASP A 9 15.92 14.29 -15.60
C ASP A 9 14.85 14.30 -14.50
N VAL A 10 15.23 14.65 -13.28
CA VAL A 10 14.37 14.57 -12.10
C VAL A 10 13.10 15.40 -12.26
N ARG A 11 13.21 16.63 -12.81
CA ARG A 11 12.06 17.53 -12.97
C ARG A 11 11.03 16.97 -13.94
N ASN A 12 11.48 16.59 -15.13
CA ASN A 12 10.61 16.06 -16.18
C ASN A 12 9.98 14.72 -15.76
N ARG A 13 10.72 13.88 -15.02
CA ARG A 13 10.20 12.64 -14.45
C ARG A 13 9.08 12.89 -13.45
N VAL A 14 9.27 13.84 -12.52
CA VAL A 14 8.26 14.21 -11.52
C VAL A 14 7.00 14.75 -12.20
N GLU A 15 7.15 15.61 -13.19
CA GLU A 15 6.03 16.19 -13.93
C GLU A 15 5.25 15.11 -14.70
N LEU A 16 5.93 14.23 -15.41
CA LEU A 16 5.33 13.12 -16.15
C LEU A 16 4.53 12.19 -15.22
N LEU A 17 5.14 11.74 -14.13
CA LEU A 17 4.50 10.79 -13.22
C LEU A 17 3.33 11.41 -12.44
N ARG A 18 3.39 12.69 -12.08
CA ARG A 18 2.23 13.42 -11.55
C ARG A 18 1.11 13.52 -12.57
N GLY A 19 1.45 13.81 -13.83
CA GLY A 19 0.50 13.84 -14.94
C GLY A 19 -0.21 12.49 -15.12
N TYR A 20 0.48 11.37 -15.00
CA TYR A 20 -0.14 10.04 -15.03
C TYR A 20 -1.11 9.82 -13.88
N VAL A 21 -0.72 10.14 -12.65
CA VAL A 21 -1.61 10.03 -11.49
C VAL A 21 -2.86 10.90 -11.67
N ASP A 22 -2.70 12.13 -12.12
CA ASP A 22 -3.83 13.04 -12.36
C ASP A 22 -4.74 12.53 -13.49
N ALA A 23 -4.19 11.99 -14.57
CA ALA A 23 -4.95 11.43 -15.69
C ALA A 23 -5.75 10.18 -15.26
N VAL A 24 -5.13 9.23 -14.56
CA VAL A 24 -5.81 8.04 -14.02
C VAL A 24 -6.91 8.46 -13.05
N MET A 25 -6.60 9.37 -12.14
CA MET A 25 -7.58 9.85 -11.16
C MET A 25 -8.78 10.53 -11.83
N LEU A 26 -8.56 11.32 -12.90
CA LEU A 26 -9.65 12.00 -13.60
C LEU A 26 -10.50 11.01 -14.41
N ARG A 27 -9.88 10.26 -15.35
CA ARG A 27 -10.57 9.41 -16.31
C ARG A 27 -11.07 8.10 -15.73
N ASP A 28 -10.18 7.41 -15.01
CA ASP A 28 -10.43 6.02 -14.62
C ASP A 28 -11.11 5.93 -13.25
N VAL A 29 -11.11 7.02 -12.46
CA VAL A 29 -11.79 7.05 -11.16
C VAL A 29 -12.94 8.07 -11.16
N ILE A 30 -12.66 9.37 -11.35
CA ILE A 30 -13.68 10.42 -11.18
C ILE A 30 -14.79 10.30 -12.22
N GLU A 31 -14.44 10.26 -13.50
CA GLU A 31 -15.42 10.19 -14.58
C GLU A 31 -16.13 8.83 -14.62
N ARG A 32 -15.36 7.74 -14.52
CA ARG A 32 -15.90 6.38 -14.62
C ARG A 32 -16.87 6.03 -13.51
N HIS A 33 -16.62 6.49 -12.29
CA HIS A 33 -17.44 6.17 -11.10
C HIS A 33 -18.28 7.34 -10.61
N ALA A 34 -18.38 8.45 -11.38
CA ALA A 34 -19.14 9.65 -11.03
C ALA A 34 -18.85 10.13 -9.60
N VAL A 35 -17.54 10.23 -9.24
CA VAL A 35 -17.10 10.59 -7.90
C VAL A 35 -17.67 11.93 -7.47
N SER A 36 -18.47 11.93 -6.41
CA SER A 36 -19.17 13.12 -5.92
C SER A 36 -18.28 14.11 -5.16
N GLN A 37 -17.15 13.63 -4.61
CA GLN A 37 -16.23 14.44 -3.80
C GLN A 37 -14.78 14.30 -4.25
N PRO A 38 -14.39 14.90 -5.39
CA PRO A 38 -13.03 14.78 -5.93
C PRO A 38 -11.93 15.26 -4.98
N LEU A 39 -12.23 16.23 -4.11
CA LEU A 39 -11.27 16.74 -3.14
C LEU A 39 -10.88 15.68 -2.11
N VAL A 40 -11.86 14.92 -1.60
CA VAL A 40 -11.62 13.80 -0.68
C VAL A 40 -10.79 12.72 -1.34
N LEU A 41 -11.10 12.37 -2.61
CA LEU A 41 -10.33 11.41 -3.39
C LEU A 41 -8.87 11.87 -3.57
N ARG A 42 -8.65 13.14 -3.96
CA ARG A 42 -7.30 13.70 -4.09
C ARG A 42 -6.52 13.62 -2.79
N TRP A 43 -7.19 13.86 -1.67
CA TRP A 43 -6.56 13.78 -0.37
C TRP A 43 -6.17 12.34 -0.01
N MET A 44 -7.08 11.40 -0.29
CA MET A 44 -6.79 9.97 -0.13
C MET A 44 -5.58 9.54 -0.97
N VAL A 45 -5.54 9.87 -2.26
CA VAL A 45 -4.41 9.54 -3.15
C VAL A 45 -3.08 10.05 -2.61
N ARG A 46 -3.04 11.32 -2.15
CA ARG A 46 -1.81 11.87 -1.55
C ARG A 46 -1.38 11.12 -0.30
N GLN A 47 -2.33 10.70 0.53
CA GLN A 47 -2.02 9.94 1.75
C GLN A 47 -1.53 8.54 1.44
N LEU A 48 -2.16 7.85 0.49
CA LEU A 48 -1.80 6.49 0.09
C LEU A 48 -0.42 6.44 -0.58
N LEU A 49 -0.18 7.30 -1.56
CA LEU A 49 1.09 7.35 -2.29
C LEU A 49 2.24 7.91 -1.46
N GLY A 50 1.95 8.82 -0.51
CA GLY A 50 2.95 9.40 0.37
C GLY A 50 3.34 8.53 1.57
N ASN A 51 2.61 7.43 1.83
CA ASN A 51 2.86 6.53 2.94
C ASN A 51 2.88 5.07 2.47
N ALA A 52 3.63 4.80 1.41
CA ALA A 52 3.79 3.44 0.87
C ALA A 52 4.23 2.45 1.95
N GLY A 53 3.68 1.23 1.93
CA GLY A 53 3.96 0.17 2.91
C GLY A 53 3.35 0.40 4.30
N SER A 54 2.70 1.55 4.53
CA SER A 54 2.12 1.86 5.83
C SER A 54 0.65 1.43 5.92
N PRO A 55 0.17 1.05 7.13
CA PRO A 55 -1.24 0.73 7.34
C PRO A 55 -2.14 1.95 7.13
N PHE A 56 -3.08 1.86 6.21
CA PHE A 56 -4.14 2.84 5.97
C PHE A 56 -5.45 2.37 6.60
N SER A 57 -6.01 3.17 7.50
CA SER A 57 -7.30 2.92 8.14
C SER A 57 -8.37 3.85 7.54
N VAL A 58 -9.34 3.27 6.84
CA VAL A 58 -10.52 4.02 6.34
C VAL A 58 -11.28 4.69 7.48
N ASN A 59 -11.39 4.01 8.63
CA ASN A 59 -12.05 4.57 9.82
C ASN A 59 -11.36 5.83 10.32
N LYS A 60 -10.02 5.79 10.45
CA LYS A 60 -9.21 6.94 10.88
C LYS A 60 -9.31 8.07 9.85
N PHE A 61 -9.12 7.76 8.58
CA PHE A 61 -9.20 8.76 7.50
C PHE A 61 -10.58 9.43 7.46
N HIS A 62 -11.67 8.67 7.60
CA HIS A 62 -13.02 9.22 7.69
C HIS A 62 -13.20 10.14 8.91
N ALA A 63 -12.66 9.76 10.09
CA ALA A 63 -12.69 10.61 11.27
C ALA A 63 -11.92 11.93 11.06
N ASP A 64 -10.75 11.85 10.41
CA ASP A 64 -9.95 13.02 10.06
C ASP A 64 -10.70 13.96 9.11
N LEU A 65 -11.40 13.43 8.09
CA LEU A 65 -12.25 14.21 7.19
C LEU A 65 -13.37 14.94 7.96
N LYS A 66 -14.04 14.22 8.87
CA LYS A 66 -15.10 14.83 9.71
C LYS A 66 -14.57 15.94 10.60
N SER A 67 -13.41 15.77 11.20
CA SER A 67 -12.77 16.79 12.05
C SER A 67 -12.46 18.08 11.28
N GLN A 68 -12.27 17.97 9.96
CA GLN A 68 -12.03 19.12 9.08
C GLN A 68 -13.31 19.65 8.39
N GLY A 69 -14.48 19.23 8.87
CA GLY A 69 -15.76 19.70 8.38
C GLY A 69 -16.21 19.11 7.04
N MET A 70 -15.53 18.07 6.55
CA MET A 70 -15.91 17.39 5.30
C MET A 70 -17.01 16.36 5.58
N ALA A 71 -18.19 16.60 5.01
CA ALA A 71 -19.33 15.69 5.10
C ALA A 71 -19.22 14.61 4.00
N VAL A 72 -18.66 13.46 4.34
CA VAL A 72 -18.58 12.29 3.46
C VAL A 72 -19.01 11.03 4.21
N GLY A 73 -19.74 10.13 3.53
CA GLY A 73 -20.12 8.84 4.08
C GLY A 73 -18.92 7.91 4.19
N LYS A 74 -18.89 7.08 5.23
CA LYS A 74 -17.80 6.11 5.42
C LYS A 74 -17.74 5.09 4.28
N GLU A 75 -18.89 4.62 3.79
CA GLU A 75 -18.95 3.70 2.65
C GLU A 75 -18.39 4.33 1.37
N THR A 76 -18.58 5.64 1.18
CA THR A 76 -17.97 6.39 0.07
C THR A 76 -16.43 6.34 0.15
N VAL A 77 -15.88 6.44 1.35
CA VAL A 77 -14.42 6.35 1.55
C VAL A 77 -13.90 4.95 1.21
N TYR A 78 -14.63 3.89 1.59
CA TYR A 78 -14.30 2.52 1.17
C TYR A 78 -14.35 2.37 -0.36
N SER A 79 -15.45 2.84 -0.99
CA SER A 79 -15.58 2.78 -2.45
C SER A 79 -14.45 3.52 -3.18
N TYR A 80 -13.99 4.64 -2.64
CA TYR A 80 -12.87 5.37 -3.26
C TYR A 80 -11.56 4.59 -3.20
N LEU A 81 -11.30 3.87 -2.10
CA LEU A 81 -10.13 2.98 -2.04
C LEU A 81 -10.24 1.85 -3.07
N ASP A 82 -11.41 1.20 -3.16
CA ASP A 82 -11.65 0.13 -4.12
C ASP A 82 -11.51 0.65 -5.57
N HIS A 83 -12.02 1.84 -5.90
CA HIS A 83 -11.85 2.46 -7.23
C HIS A 83 -10.38 2.77 -7.57
N LEU A 84 -9.57 3.15 -6.58
CA LEU A 84 -8.13 3.39 -6.79
C LEU A 84 -7.37 2.08 -7.02
N GLU A 85 -7.81 0.97 -6.40
CA GLU A 85 -7.28 -0.38 -6.67
C GLU A 85 -7.69 -0.85 -8.08
N ASP A 86 -8.97 -0.69 -8.46
CA ASP A 86 -9.48 -1.04 -9.78
C ASP A 86 -8.81 -0.25 -10.92
N ALA A 87 -8.46 1.01 -10.64
CA ALA A 87 -7.71 1.86 -11.56
C ALA A 87 -6.19 1.56 -11.58
N PHE A 88 -5.74 0.53 -10.87
CA PHE A 88 -4.32 0.16 -10.76
C PHE A 88 -3.42 1.32 -10.30
N LEU A 89 -3.90 2.19 -9.44
CA LEU A 89 -3.08 3.28 -8.88
C LEU A 89 -2.38 2.86 -7.59
N VAL A 90 -3.07 2.04 -6.79
CA VAL A 90 -2.57 1.48 -5.54
C VAL A 90 -2.93 0.00 -5.43
N ARG A 91 -2.21 -0.70 -4.55
CA ARG A 91 -2.54 -2.05 -4.09
C ARG A 91 -2.73 -2.00 -2.58
N ALA A 92 -3.81 -2.61 -2.09
CA ALA A 92 -4.13 -2.65 -0.67
C ALA A 92 -4.05 -4.09 -0.15
N VAL A 93 -3.04 -4.37 0.65
CA VAL A 93 -2.79 -5.68 1.26
C VAL A 93 -3.53 -5.75 2.59
N PRO A 94 -4.51 -6.65 2.76
CA PRO A 94 -5.27 -6.78 4.00
C PRO A 94 -4.46 -7.49 5.09
N LEU A 95 -4.93 -7.37 6.33
CA LEU A 95 -4.44 -8.21 7.43
C LEU A 95 -4.77 -9.67 7.13
N ALA A 96 -3.78 -10.55 7.28
CA ALA A 96 -3.95 -11.99 7.18
C ALA A 96 -4.81 -12.49 8.35
N CYS A 97 -6.04 -12.86 8.09
CA CYS A 97 -6.95 -13.47 9.06
C CYS A 97 -8.08 -14.20 8.31
N ASP A 98 -8.70 -15.17 8.97
CA ASP A 98 -9.76 -16.00 8.38
C ASP A 98 -11.12 -15.30 8.32
N SER A 99 -11.29 -14.21 9.06
CA SER A 99 -12.55 -13.48 9.13
C SER A 99 -12.60 -12.34 8.10
N GLU A 100 -13.48 -12.45 7.10
CA GLU A 100 -13.74 -11.39 6.13
C GLU A 100 -14.17 -10.07 6.78
N ALA A 101 -14.99 -10.13 7.84
CA ALA A 101 -15.39 -8.95 8.59
C ALA A 101 -14.17 -8.24 9.22
N ARG A 102 -13.21 -9.00 9.76
CA ARG A 102 -11.97 -8.45 10.31
C ARG A 102 -11.07 -7.91 9.21
N ARG A 103 -10.92 -8.61 8.07
CA ARG A 103 -10.16 -8.13 6.90
C ARG A 103 -10.67 -6.78 6.41
N ARG A 104 -12.00 -6.59 6.39
CA ARG A 104 -12.61 -5.35 5.90
C ARG A 104 -12.38 -4.15 6.83
N VAL A 105 -12.44 -4.33 8.15
CA VAL A 105 -12.38 -3.21 9.12
C VAL A 105 -10.97 -2.88 9.60
N ASN A 106 -10.04 -3.83 9.50
CA ASN A 106 -8.65 -3.60 9.86
C ASN A 106 -7.95 -2.71 8.82
N PRO A 107 -6.93 -1.94 9.24
CA PRO A 107 -6.08 -1.21 8.30
C PRO A 107 -5.50 -2.13 7.24
N ARG A 108 -5.38 -1.64 6.01
CA ARG A 108 -4.69 -2.32 4.92
C ARG A 108 -3.34 -1.64 4.69
N LYS A 109 -2.27 -2.39 4.49
CA LYS A 109 -1.02 -1.81 3.98
C LYS A 109 -1.23 -1.39 2.53
N THR A 110 -0.83 -0.19 2.17
CA THR A 110 -1.07 0.33 0.82
C THR A 110 0.24 0.62 0.10
N TYR A 111 0.31 0.24 -1.16
CA TYR A 111 1.49 0.33 -2.01
C TYR A 111 1.13 0.99 -3.34
N PRO A 112 1.96 1.89 -3.88
CA PRO A 112 1.76 2.40 -5.23
C PRO A 112 2.02 1.30 -6.27
N ILE A 113 1.37 1.41 -7.42
CA ILE A 113 1.62 0.48 -8.54
C ILE A 113 3.04 0.59 -9.12
N ASP A 114 3.73 1.69 -8.85
CA ASP A 114 5.08 1.95 -9.31
C ASP A 114 5.92 2.59 -8.20
N THR A 115 7.09 2.01 -7.94
CA THR A 115 8.03 2.52 -6.93
C THR A 115 8.50 3.95 -7.23
N GLY A 116 8.49 4.37 -8.50
CA GLY A 116 8.82 5.74 -8.92
C GLY A 116 7.84 6.80 -8.41
N LEU A 117 6.63 6.40 -7.97
CA LEU A 117 5.67 7.33 -7.37
C LEU A 117 6.03 7.69 -5.92
N ILE A 118 6.75 6.82 -5.21
CA ILE A 118 7.11 7.03 -3.80
C ILE A 118 7.82 8.36 -3.58
N PRO A 119 8.96 8.66 -4.24
CA PRO A 119 9.70 9.90 -3.98
C PRO A 119 8.95 11.16 -4.43
N ILE A 120 7.91 11.02 -5.25
CA ILE A 120 7.12 12.15 -5.75
C ILE A 120 6.08 12.62 -4.73
N PHE A 121 5.52 11.68 -3.97
CA PHE A 121 4.45 11.93 -3.02
C PHE A 121 4.93 11.90 -1.56
N ASP A 122 6.05 11.25 -1.27
CA ASP A 122 6.65 11.25 0.05
C ASP A 122 7.23 12.63 0.39
N ARG A 123 6.76 13.19 1.49
CA ARG A 123 7.17 14.50 2.00
C ARG A 123 8.34 14.42 2.98
N SER A 124 8.78 13.23 3.36
CA SER A 124 9.86 13.07 4.36
C SER A 124 11.22 13.52 3.83
N GLY A 125 11.38 13.58 2.51
CA GLY A 125 12.67 13.88 1.84
C GLY A 125 13.72 12.80 2.05
N LYS A 126 13.36 11.66 2.68
CA LYS A 126 14.27 10.54 2.88
C LYS A 126 14.17 9.58 1.68
N ALA A 127 15.29 8.97 1.35
CA ALA A 127 15.28 7.87 0.39
C ALA A 127 14.57 6.67 1.04
N ASN A 128 13.32 6.45 0.64
CA ASN A 128 12.49 5.34 1.15
C ASN A 128 12.79 4.03 0.42
N LEU A 129 14.08 3.63 0.44
CA LEU A 129 14.52 2.41 -0.23
C LEU A 129 13.80 1.17 0.31
N GLY A 130 13.54 1.11 1.61
CA GLY A 130 12.79 0.02 2.24
C GLY A 130 11.39 -0.12 1.64
N HIS A 131 10.63 0.96 1.58
CA HIS A 131 9.28 0.96 1.00
C HIS A 131 9.27 0.68 -0.51
N ALA A 132 10.31 1.14 -1.23
CA ALA A 132 10.45 0.82 -2.65
C ALA A 132 10.74 -0.68 -2.87
N LEU A 133 11.60 -1.26 -2.04
CA LEU A 133 11.91 -2.69 -2.07
C LEU A 133 10.69 -3.54 -1.70
N GLU A 134 9.98 -3.18 -0.64
CA GLU A 134 8.74 -3.84 -0.21
C GLU A 134 7.68 -3.78 -1.32
N THR A 135 7.51 -2.62 -1.97
CA THR A 135 6.62 -2.48 -3.13
C THR A 135 7.05 -3.37 -4.31
N ALA A 136 8.34 -3.45 -4.60
CA ALA A 136 8.84 -4.31 -5.68
C ALA A 136 8.63 -5.80 -5.38
N VAL A 137 8.83 -6.22 -4.12
CA VAL A 137 8.56 -7.59 -3.67
C VAL A 137 7.07 -7.91 -3.80
N LEU A 138 6.18 -7.01 -3.36
CA LEU A 138 4.73 -7.16 -3.54
C LEU A 138 4.38 -7.46 -4.99
N HIS A 139 4.83 -6.63 -5.93
CA HIS A 139 4.52 -6.82 -7.35
C HIS A 139 5.06 -8.14 -7.92
N GLU A 140 6.23 -8.56 -7.47
CA GLU A 140 6.78 -9.86 -7.88
C GLU A 140 5.95 -11.03 -7.33
N LEU A 141 5.48 -10.95 -6.09
CA LEU A 141 4.61 -11.97 -5.49
C LEU A 141 3.25 -12.05 -6.21
N GLU A 142 2.65 -10.90 -6.53
CA GLU A 142 1.42 -10.86 -7.34
C GLU A 142 1.64 -11.44 -8.75
N ARG A 143 2.78 -11.13 -9.38
CA ARG A 143 3.14 -11.70 -10.69
C ARG A 143 3.27 -13.21 -10.65
N ARG A 144 3.65 -13.77 -9.52
CA ARG A 144 3.70 -15.23 -9.26
C ARG A 144 2.34 -15.84 -8.91
N GLY A 145 1.29 -15.02 -8.86
CA GLY A 145 -0.08 -15.46 -8.57
C GLY A 145 -0.34 -15.71 -7.09
N ALA A 146 0.45 -15.11 -6.19
CA ALA A 146 0.21 -15.22 -4.77
C ALA A 146 -0.98 -14.35 -4.31
N GLU A 147 -1.84 -14.89 -3.45
CA GLU A 147 -2.74 -14.10 -2.62
C GLU A 147 -1.96 -13.56 -1.43
N LEU A 148 -2.05 -12.24 -1.17
CA LEU A 148 -1.23 -11.56 -0.19
C LEU A 148 -2.02 -11.05 1.00
N GLY A 149 -1.44 -11.20 2.20
CA GLY A 149 -1.85 -10.53 3.42
C GLY A 149 -0.61 -10.09 4.20
N TYR A 150 -0.70 -9.06 5.03
CA TYR A 150 0.33 -8.80 6.03
C TYR A 150 -0.04 -9.47 7.35
N VAL A 151 0.96 -9.88 8.13
CA VAL A 151 0.75 -10.55 9.41
C VAL A 151 0.97 -9.58 10.56
N ARG A 152 0.12 -9.67 11.57
CA ARG A 152 0.34 -9.08 12.87
C ARG A 152 0.10 -10.12 13.93
N THR A 153 1.16 -10.55 14.59
CA THR A 153 1.10 -11.63 15.59
C THR A 153 0.46 -11.20 16.90
N THR A 154 0.07 -12.16 17.69
CA THR A 154 -0.48 -11.91 19.04
C THR A 154 0.53 -11.24 19.97
N ALA A 155 1.83 -11.49 19.76
CA ALA A 155 2.93 -10.82 20.46
C ALA A 155 3.21 -9.39 19.95
N GLY A 156 2.51 -8.95 18.89
CA GLY A 156 2.60 -7.58 18.35
C GLY A 156 3.69 -7.39 17.31
N PHE A 157 4.34 -8.46 16.84
CA PHE A 157 5.25 -8.38 15.69
C PHE A 157 4.47 -8.24 14.39
N GLU A 158 5.09 -7.60 13.40
CA GLU A 158 4.53 -7.45 12.06
C GLU A 158 5.45 -8.13 11.06
N VAL A 159 4.87 -8.91 10.12
CA VAL A 159 5.55 -9.47 8.96
C VAL A 159 4.90 -8.90 7.71
N ASP A 160 5.74 -8.46 6.75
CA ASP A 160 5.29 -7.69 5.60
C ASP A 160 4.33 -8.46 4.71
N PHE A 161 4.62 -9.73 4.43
CA PHE A 161 3.76 -10.55 3.59
C PHE A 161 3.62 -11.98 4.10
N LEU A 162 2.38 -12.46 4.08
CA LEU A 162 2.02 -13.86 3.98
C LEU A 162 1.53 -14.08 2.54
N ALA A 163 2.32 -14.80 1.75
CA ALA A 163 2.00 -15.15 0.38
C ALA A 163 1.42 -16.57 0.31
N ARG A 164 0.20 -16.70 -0.20
CA ARG A 164 -0.47 -18.00 -0.42
C ARG A 164 -0.58 -18.25 -1.92
N TYR A 165 -0.06 -19.38 -2.36
CA TYR A 165 -0.04 -19.76 -3.77
C TYR A 165 -1.16 -20.76 -4.10
N PRO A 166 -1.65 -20.81 -5.36
CA PRO A 166 -2.71 -21.74 -5.78
C PRO A 166 -2.38 -23.22 -5.57
N ASN A 167 -1.10 -23.57 -5.46
CA ASN A 167 -0.65 -24.94 -5.19
C ASN A 167 -0.68 -25.33 -3.70
N GLY A 168 -1.24 -24.48 -2.83
CA GLY A 168 -1.31 -24.68 -1.40
C GLY A 168 -0.05 -24.29 -0.60
N ARG A 169 1.01 -23.86 -1.28
CA ARG A 169 2.22 -23.36 -0.59
C ARG A 169 1.95 -22.00 0.03
N SER A 170 2.48 -21.77 1.23
CA SER A 170 2.49 -20.46 1.90
C SER A 170 3.90 -20.06 2.26
N GLU A 171 4.18 -18.77 2.22
CA GLU A 171 5.49 -18.19 2.58
C GLU A 171 5.27 -16.93 3.43
N LEU A 172 6.03 -16.83 4.54
CA LEU A 172 6.18 -15.61 5.31
C LEU A 172 7.40 -14.87 4.80
N ILE A 173 7.23 -13.61 4.45
CA ILE A 173 8.27 -12.79 3.81
C ILE A 173 8.41 -11.47 4.57
N GLN A 174 9.62 -11.21 5.06
CA GLN A 174 10.01 -9.94 5.65
C GLN A 174 10.99 -9.25 4.71
N VAL A 175 10.76 -7.97 4.43
CA VAL A 175 11.56 -7.18 3.51
C VAL A 175 12.39 -6.17 4.28
N CYS A 176 13.69 -6.26 4.17
CA CYS A 176 14.61 -5.33 4.80
C CYS A 176 15.67 -4.84 3.81
N ALA A 177 15.82 -3.53 3.71
CA ALA A 177 16.81 -2.93 2.81
C ALA A 177 18.24 -3.03 3.35
N ASN A 178 18.41 -3.19 4.66
CA ASN A 178 19.72 -3.26 5.30
C ASN A 178 19.66 -4.12 6.57
N LEU A 179 20.50 -5.14 6.63
CA LEU A 179 20.66 -6.06 7.76
C LEU A 179 22.04 -5.92 8.42
N ASP A 180 22.76 -4.80 8.21
CA ASP A 180 24.15 -4.62 8.66
C ASP A 180 24.29 -4.59 10.18
N THR A 181 23.22 -4.26 10.91
CA THR A 181 23.24 -4.27 12.36
C THR A 181 22.65 -5.58 12.91
N PRO A 182 23.33 -6.27 13.85
CA PRO A 182 22.81 -7.49 14.47
C PRO A 182 21.41 -7.30 15.10
N GLU A 183 21.15 -6.14 15.66
CA GLU A 183 19.87 -5.79 16.31
C GLU A 183 18.73 -5.78 15.29
N THR A 184 18.95 -5.18 14.11
CA THR A 184 17.97 -5.17 13.02
C THR A 184 17.72 -6.60 12.54
N ALA A 185 18.77 -7.34 12.23
CA ALA A 185 18.66 -8.73 11.78
C ALA A 185 17.89 -9.60 12.79
N GLN A 186 18.20 -9.50 14.09
CA GLN A 186 17.51 -10.23 15.14
C GLN A 186 16.03 -9.87 15.26
N ARG A 187 15.68 -8.59 15.11
CA ARG A 187 14.30 -8.12 15.14
C ARG A 187 13.48 -8.73 14.00
N GLU A 188 14.00 -8.68 12.77
CA GLU A 188 13.32 -9.20 11.59
C GLU A 188 13.17 -10.73 11.65
N ILE A 189 14.22 -11.46 12.07
CA ILE A 189 14.18 -12.91 12.26
C ILE A 189 13.18 -13.29 13.34
N ARG A 190 13.15 -12.56 14.46
CA ARG A 190 12.21 -12.83 15.55
C ARG A 190 10.75 -12.65 15.10
N ALA A 191 10.47 -11.62 14.30
CA ALA A 191 9.12 -11.41 13.76
C ALA A 191 8.68 -12.59 12.88
N LEU A 192 9.58 -13.10 12.03
CA LEU A 192 9.30 -14.28 11.19
C LEU A 192 9.09 -15.55 12.02
N GLN A 193 9.94 -15.79 13.04
CA GLN A 193 9.81 -16.96 13.92
C GLN A 193 8.50 -16.96 14.69
N ASP A 194 8.10 -15.81 15.23
CA ASP A 194 6.84 -15.65 15.95
C ASP A 194 5.65 -15.87 15.00
N ALA A 195 5.67 -15.27 13.83
CA ALA A 195 4.63 -15.46 12.81
C ALA A 195 4.54 -16.91 12.31
N ALA A 196 5.67 -17.62 12.15
CA ALA A 196 5.68 -19.01 11.74
C ALA A 196 5.04 -19.95 12.76
N SER A 197 4.96 -19.58 14.03
CA SER A 197 4.23 -20.34 15.03
C SER A 197 2.70 -20.18 14.94
N GLU A 198 2.23 -19.07 14.39
CA GLU A 198 0.79 -18.77 14.23
C GLU A 198 0.28 -19.14 12.80
N TYR A 199 1.17 -19.16 11.81
CA TYR A 199 0.90 -19.46 10.40
C TYR A 199 1.83 -20.57 9.89
N PRO A 200 1.60 -21.83 10.29
CA PRO A 200 2.43 -22.98 9.92
C PRO A 200 2.36 -23.35 8.43
#